data_6bdda2048f2465eb851bdcf7d39cb1e4
#
_entry.id   6bdda2048f2465eb851bdcf7d39cb1e4
#
_cell.length_a   1.000
_cell.length_b   1.000
_cell.length_c   1.000
_cell.angle_alpha   90.00
_cell.angle_beta   90.00
_cell.angle_gamma   90.00
#
_symmetry.space_group_name_H-M   'P 1'
#
loop_
_entity.id
_entity.type
_entity.pdbx_description
1 polymer ?
#
loop_
_entity_poly.entity_id
_entity_poly.type
_entity_poly.pdbx_seq_one_letter_code
_entity_poly.pdbx_strand_id
1 'polypeptide(L)'
;DADVYGISIDVPTKPSHFLCTDLSSHVNDYRIDITDLIALRNLINDIQPDFVFHLAAQALVRTSYENPIETMITNSIGTANILESLRVLNKNVVAIMITSDKVYDNVEWERGYRESDRLGGKDPYSASKGMAELAIRGYVESFFNKPDSNVRLGITRAGNVIGGGDWASDRIVPDCMNAWSKGKKVDIRSPQATRPWQHVLEPLSGYLTLAANLTNDSFNHGKAYNFGPTSNQNYPVSELIDEMSKYWKQVKWSDVSKKEAHPHEAELLKLNCDKALFDLDWRPTLEFKETVKMTVEWYKKYYQNKEKSLYNFSIAQINEYIQLAKSRDIAWTKND
;
A
#
# COMPACT_ATOMS: atom_id res chain seq x y z
N ASP A 1 -0.79 20.50 10.23
CA ASP A 1 -1.42 19.71 11.32
C ASP A 1 -2.77 19.21 10.81
N ALA A 2 -3.11 17.97 11.12
CA ALA A 2 -4.38 17.35 10.75
C ALA A 2 -4.92 16.51 11.93
N ASP A 3 -6.24 16.51 12.11
CA ASP A 3 -6.91 15.58 13.00
C ASP A 3 -7.07 14.23 12.28
N VAL A 4 -6.40 13.21 12.77
CA VAL A 4 -6.35 11.90 12.11
C VAL A 4 -7.31 10.92 12.81
N TYR A 5 -8.18 10.30 12.00
CA TYR A 5 -9.14 9.29 12.42
C TYR A 5 -8.80 7.97 11.72
N GLY A 6 -8.48 6.94 12.49
CA GLY A 6 -8.19 5.60 12.00
C GLY A 6 -9.39 4.69 12.15
N ILE A 7 -9.76 3.99 11.08
CA ILE A 7 -10.82 2.97 11.10
C ILE A 7 -10.21 1.64 10.68
N SER A 8 -10.32 0.63 11.52
CA SER A 8 -9.91 -0.75 11.21
C SER A 8 -10.69 -1.74 12.05
N ILE A 9 -10.81 -2.98 11.56
CA ILE A 9 -11.50 -4.04 12.31
C ILE A 9 -10.72 -4.43 13.57
N ASP A 10 -9.40 -4.53 13.46
CA ASP A 10 -8.51 -4.95 14.54
C ASP A 10 -7.05 -4.49 14.33
N VAL A 11 -6.15 -4.97 15.18
CA VAL A 11 -4.70 -4.93 15.01
C VAL A 11 -4.24 -6.36 14.67
N PRO A 12 -4.00 -6.69 13.38
CA PRO A 12 -3.94 -8.07 12.89
C PRO A 12 -2.72 -8.86 13.36
N THR A 13 -1.66 -8.21 13.83
CA THR A 13 -0.43 -8.86 14.30
C THR A 13 0.07 -8.32 15.62
N LYS A 14 0.76 -9.19 16.37
CA LYS A 14 1.49 -8.83 17.59
C LYS A 14 2.89 -9.44 17.50
N PRO A 15 3.93 -8.63 17.26
CA PRO A 15 3.95 -7.15 17.17
C PRO A 15 3.28 -6.60 15.91
N SER A 16 3.07 -5.26 15.87
CA SER A 16 2.61 -4.51 14.72
C SER A 16 3.20 -3.10 14.76
N HIS A 17 3.25 -2.41 13.62
CA HIS A 17 3.68 -1.01 13.58
C HIS A 17 2.83 -0.14 14.53
N PHE A 18 1.51 -0.33 14.53
CA PHE A 18 0.56 0.36 15.38
C PHE A 18 0.94 0.28 16.87
N LEU A 19 1.24 -0.94 17.36
CA LEU A 19 1.62 -1.17 18.75
C LEU A 19 3.04 -0.68 19.05
N CYS A 20 3.99 -0.90 18.14
CA CYS A 20 5.39 -0.54 18.34
C CYS A 20 5.64 0.98 18.32
N THR A 21 4.75 1.74 17.68
CA THR A 21 4.82 3.20 17.64
C THR A 21 3.88 3.88 18.62
N ASP A 22 3.08 3.12 19.38
CA ASP A 22 2.01 3.65 20.26
C ASP A 22 1.08 4.61 19.50
N LEU A 23 0.69 4.21 18.29
CA LEU A 23 -0.04 5.09 17.38
C LEU A 23 -1.43 5.48 17.92
N SER A 24 -2.03 4.66 18.78
CA SER A 24 -3.29 4.97 19.45
C SER A 24 -3.25 6.26 20.30
N SER A 25 -2.06 6.68 20.74
CA SER A 25 -1.87 7.95 21.47
C SER A 25 -1.81 9.18 20.54
N HIS A 26 -1.79 8.97 19.24
CA HIS A 26 -1.57 10.01 18.23
C HIS A 26 -2.72 10.16 17.22
N VAL A 27 -3.68 9.23 17.23
CA VAL A 27 -4.83 9.23 16.30
C VAL A 27 -6.12 8.89 17.05
N ASN A 28 -7.26 9.32 16.51
CA ASN A 28 -8.56 8.87 16.98
C ASN A 28 -8.83 7.49 16.37
N ASP A 29 -8.74 6.42 17.17
CA ASP A 29 -8.78 5.04 16.71
C ASP A 29 -10.17 4.41 16.91
N TYR A 30 -10.80 3.96 15.83
CA TYR A 30 -12.12 3.34 15.80
C TYR A 30 -12.05 1.91 15.27
N ARG A 31 -12.74 0.98 15.96
CA ARG A 31 -12.82 -0.42 15.57
C ARG A 31 -14.18 -0.68 14.91
N ILE A 32 -14.21 -0.61 13.58
CA ILE A 32 -15.40 -0.82 12.77
C ILE A 32 -15.00 -1.66 11.55
N ASP A 33 -15.85 -2.65 11.24
CA ASP A 33 -15.76 -3.39 9.99
C ASP A 33 -16.33 -2.54 8.84
N ILE A 34 -15.56 -2.37 7.77
CA ILE A 34 -16.02 -1.63 6.58
C ILE A 34 -17.18 -2.31 5.87
N THR A 35 -17.48 -3.57 6.18
CA THR A 35 -18.66 -4.27 5.68
C THR A 35 -19.95 -3.88 6.40
N ASP A 36 -19.87 -3.27 7.59
CA ASP A 36 -21.00 -2.68 8.29
C ASP A 36 -21.27 -1.25 7.78
N LEU A 37 -22.10 -1.16 6.74
CA LEU A 37 -22.46 0.13 6.13
C LEU A 37 -23.06 1.12 7.13
N ILE A 38 -23.87 0.64 8.09
CA ILE A 38 -24.58 1.54 9.02
C ILE A 38 -23.59 2.18 9.99
N ALA A 39 -22.76 1.36 10.64
CA ALA A 39 -21.75 1.85 11.57
C ALA A 39 -20.75 2.79 10.86
N LEU A 40 -20.28 2.40 9.67
CA LEU A 40 -19.34 3.19 8.87
C LEU A 40 -19.92 4.55 8.45
N ARG A 41 -21.16 4.55 7.93
CA ARG A 41 -21.84 5.79 7.51
C ARG A 41 -22.08 6.74 8.69
N ASN A 42 -22.52 6.22 9.82
CA ASN A 42 -22.72 7.03 11.01
C ASN A 42 -21.41 7.70 11.43
N LEU A 43 -20.32 6.94 11.53
CA LEU A 43 -19.03 7.51 11.92
C LEU A 43 -18.51 8.53 10.90
N ILE A 44 -18.57 8.26 9.60
CA ILE A 44 -18.13 9.21 8.56
C ILE A 44 -18.98 10.48 8.61
N ASN A 45 -20.29 10.34 8.87
CA ASN A 45 -21.18 11.51 9.01
C ASN A 45 -20.86 12.32 10.27
N ASP A 46 -20.51 11.68 11.38
CA ASP A 46 -20.14 12.36 12.63
C ASP A 46 -18.79 13.11 12.50
N ILE A 47 -17.81 12.48 11.84
CA ILE A 47 -16.46 13.05 11.64
C ILE A 47 -16.48 14.20 10.60
N GLN A 48 -17.28 14.09 9.53
CA GLN A 48 -17.27 15.03 8.40
C GLN A 48 -15.85 15.26 7.84
N PRO A 49 -15.15 14.21 7.36
CA PRO A 49 -13.75 14.30 6.96
C PRO A 49 -13.55 15.20 5.72
N ASP A 50 -12.42 15.90 5.65
CA ASP A 50 -11.98 16.61 4.44
C ASP A 50 -11.30 15.67 3.46
N PHE A 51 -10.58 14.66 4.00
CA PHE A 51 -9.87 13.64 3.23
C PHE A 51 -10.21 12.25 3.73
N VAL A 52 -10.37 11.32 2.80
CA VAL A 52 -10.51 9.88 3.10
C VAL A 52 -9.47 9.09 2.31
N PHE A 53 -8.62 8.33 3.01
CA PHE A 53 -7.69 7.38 2.42
C PHE A 53 -8.18 5.97 2.72
N HIS A 54 -8.76 5.29 1.73
CA HIS A 54 -9.30 3.96 1.88
C HIS A 54 -8.23 2.89 1.64
N LEU A 55 -7.52 2.49 2.72
CA LEU A 55 -6.50 1.45 2.69
C LEU A 55 -7.02 0.11 3.25
N ALA A 56 -8.18 0.11 3.93
CA ALA A 56 -8.71 -1.09 4.56
C ALA A 56 -9.03 -2.18 3.53
N ALA A 57 -8.50 -3.38 3.74
CA ALA A 57 -8.70 -4.53 2.87
C ALA A 57 -8.21 -5.82 3.55
N GLN A 58 -8.74 -6.97 3.13
CA GLN A 58 -8.03 -8.24 3.27
C GLN A 58 -6.91 -8.27 2.22
N ALA A 59 -5.62 -8.19 2.66
CA ALA A 59 -4.47 -7.91 1.81
C ALA A 59 -3.60 -9.14 1.49
N LEU A 60 -3.92 -10.31 2.03
CA LEU A 60 -3.09 -11.51 1.92
C LEU A 60 -3.64 -12.47 0.86
N VAL A 61 -2.82 -12.75 -0.16
CA VAL A 61 -3.21 -13.64 -1.26
C VAL A 61 -3.54 -15.05 -0.75
N ARG A 62 -2.74 -15.62 0.15
CA ARG A 62 -3.01 -16.96 0.70
C ARG A 62 -4.31 -17.04 1.47
N THR A 63 -4.57 -16.07 2.34
CA THR A 63 -5.85 -15.98 3.07
C THR A 63 -7.04 -15.90 2.11
N SER A 64 -6.87 -15.31 0.92
CA SER A 64 -7.95 -15.27 -0.07
C SER A 64 -8.29 -16.64 -0.67
N TYR A 65 -7.35 -17.57 -0.72
CA TYR A 65 -7.64 -18.96 -1.11
C TYR A 65 -8.35 -19.74 -0.01
N GLU A 66 -8.06 -19.44 1.24
CA GLU A 66 -8.72 -20.06 2.40
C GLU A 66 -10.12 -19.48 2.62
N ASN A 67 -10.27 -18.16 2.46
CA ASN A 67 -11.51 -17.42 2.73
C ASN A 67 -11.89 -16.51 1.53
N PRO A 68 -12.24 -17.08 0.35
CA PRO A 68 -12.48 -16.30 -0.87
C PRO A 68 -13.68 -15.37 -0.76
N ILE A 69 -14.77 -15.82 -0.16
CA ILE A 69 -15.99 -15.02 -0.03
C ILE A 69 -15.78 -13.83 0.90
N GLU A 70 -15.18 -14.04 2.05
CA GLU A 70 -14.84 -12.96 2.99
C GLU A 70 -13.92 -11.93 2.33
N THR A 71 -12.91 -12.39 1.58
CA THR A 71 -12.01 -11.51 0.82
C THR A 71 -12.79 -10.66 -0.19
N MET A 72 -13.71 -11.26 -0.95
CA MET A 72 -14.53 -10.53 -1.91
C MET A 72 -15.46 -9.53 -1.23
N ILE A 73 -16.11 -9.92 -0.14
CA ILE A 73 -17.00 -9.04 0.62
C ILE A 73 -16.21 -7.86 1.17
N THR A 74 -15.11 -8.12 1.89
CA THR A 74 -14.30 -7.06 2.49
C THR A 74 -13.77 -6.10 1.44
N ASN A 75 -13.14 -6.61 0.38
CA ASN A 75 -12.46 -5.75 -0.59
C ASN A 75 -13.42 -5.04 -1.55
N SER A 76 -14.50 -5.69 -1.97
CA SER A 76 -15.41 -5.13 -2.96
C SER A 76 -16.61 -4.43 -2.32
N ILE A 77 -17.33 -5.12 -1.42
CA ILE A 77 -18.50 -4.52 -0.75
C ILE A 77 -18.05 -3.49 0.28
N GLY A 78 -16.98 -3.75 1.04
CA GLY A 78 -16.41 -2.75 1.95
C GLY A 78 -16.01 -1.47 1.21
N THR A 79 -15.39 -1.58 0.03
CA THR A 79 -15.11 -0.40 -0.82
C THR A 79 -16.41 0.29 -1.27
N ALA A 80 -17.42 -0.46 -1.68
CA ALA A 80 -18.72 0.12 -2.06
C ALA A 80 -19.40 0.83 -0.87
N ASN A 81 -19.26 0.32 0.34
CA ASN A 81 -19.80 0.94 1.55
C ASN A 81 -19.10 2.28 1.87
N ILE A 82 -17.79 2.40 1.66
CA ILE A 82 -17.09 3.68 1.74
C ILE A 82 -17.68 4.66 0.72
N LEU A 83 -17.78 4.26 -0.55
CA LEU A 83 -18.32 5.12 -1.63
C LEU A 83 -19.76 5.56 -1.33
N GLU A 84 -20.60 4.65 -0.85
CA GLU A 84 -21.98 4.95 -0.48
C GLU A 84 -22.07 5.91 0.72
N SER A 85 -21.16 5.79 1.68
CA SER A 85 -21.09 6.70 2.82
C SER A 85 -20.68 8.12 2.38
N LEU A 86 -19.74 8.21 1.44
CA LEU A 86 -19.32 9.48 0.85
C LEU A 86 -20.40 10.12 -0.01
N ARG A 87 -21.18 9.31 -0.74
CA ARG A 87 -22.25 9.77 -1.63
C ARG A 87 -23.34 10.58 -0.90
N VAL A 88 -23.60 10.24 0.34
CA VAL A 88 -24.63 10.91 1.16
C VAL A 88 -24.07 11.99 2.07
N LEU A 89 -22.77 12.27 2.01
CA LEU A 89 -22.13 13.30 2.81
C LEU A 89 -22.42 14.71 2.25
N ASN A 90 -22.88 15.62 3.10
CA ASN A 90 -23.18 17.00 2.72
C ASN A 90 -21.98 17.94 2.90
N LYS A 91 -20.79 17.48 2.53
CA LYS A 91 -19.52 18.22 2.65
C LYS A 91 -18.61 17.83 1.50
N ASN A 92 -17.84 18.80 1.00
CA ASN A 92 -16.78 18.49 0.04
C ASN A 92 -15.75 17.57 0.67
N VAL A 93 -15.44 16.46 0.00
CA VAL A 93 -14.48 15.47 0.44
C VAL A 93 -13.61 15.00 -0.71
N VAL A 94 -12.32 14.85 -0.43
CA VAL A 94 -11.36 14.22 -1.34
C VAL A 94 -11.11 12.79 -0.87
N ALA A 95 -11.30 11.80 -1.74
CA ALA A 95 -11.09 10.40 -1.42
C ALA A 95 -10.00 9.78 -2.29
N ILE A 96 -9.06 9.08 -1.67
CA ILE A 96 -8.05 8.26 -2.35
C ILE A 96 -8.39 6.80 -2.09
N MET A 97 -8.68 6.09 -3.18
CA MET A 97 -9.08 4.69 -3.16
C MET A 97 -7.88 3.82 -3.50
N ILE A 98 -7.32 3.16 -2.49
CA ILE A 98 -6.11 2.35 -2.65
C ILE A 98 -6.48 0.93 -3.07
N THR A 99 -6.05 0.54 -4.26
CA THR A 99 -6.22 -0.81 -4.78
C THR A 99 -4.89 -1.58 -4.80
N SER A 100 -4.43 -2.07 -5.93
CA SER A 100 -3.20 -2.86 -6.03
C SER A 100 -2.75 -2.96 -7.49
N ASP A 101 -1.47 -3.25 -7.71
CA ASP A 101 -0.95 -3.71 -9.01
C ASP A 101 -1.60 -5.03 -9.48
N LYS A 102 -2.13 -5.81 -8.54
CA LYS A 102 -2.80 -7.10 -8.84
C LYS A 102 -4.20 -6.97 -9.43
N VAL A 103 -4.69 -5.75 -9.63
CA VAL A 103 -5.95 -5.51 -10.37
C VAL A 103 -5.85 -5.81 -11.85
N TYR A 104 -4.65 -5.86 -12.41
CA TYR A 104 -4.44 -6.14 -13.83
C TYR A 104 -4.62 -7.62 -14.18
N ASP A 105 -5.15 -7.87 -15.37
CA ASP A 105 -5.09 -9.21 -16.00
C ASP A 105 -3.63 -9.50 -16.38
N ASN A 106 -2.89 -10.06 -15.42
CA ASN A 106 -1.46 -10.26 -15.57
C ASN A 106 -1.15 -11.39 -16.55
N VAL A 107 -0.62 -11.02 -17.70
CA VAL A 107 -0.10 -11.92 -18.75
C VAL A 107 1.45 -11.90 -18.81
N GLU A 108 2.07 -11.38 -17.77
CA GLU A 108 3.53 -11.37 -17.57
C GLU A 108 4.31 -10.67 -18.69
N TRP A 109 3.79 -9.53 -19.16
CA TRP A 109 4.49 -8.72 -20.14
C TRP A 109 5.80 -8.15 -19.59
N GLU A 110 6.80 -8.04 -20.45
CA GLU A 110 8.07 -7.37 -20.11
C GLU A 110 7.89 -5.87 -19.88
N ARG A 111 6.92 -5.24 -20.53
CA ARG A 111 6.53 -3.85 -20.27
C ARG A 111 5.72 -3.71 -18.98
N GLY A 112 5.85 -2.55 -18.32
CA GLY A 112 4.99 -2.21 -17.20
C GLY A 112 3.51 -2.03 -17.59
N TYR A 113 2.59 -2.47 -16.70
CA TYR A 113 1.16 -2.26 -16.89
C TYR A 113 0.81 -0.78 -16.75
N ARG A 114 -0.04 -0.31 -17.66
CA ARG A 114 -0.59 1.05 -17.69
C ARG A 114 -2.00 1.05 -17.11
N GLU A 115 -2.46 2.21 -16.69
CA GLU A 115 -3.79 2.38 -16.08
C GLU A 115 -4.94 2.06 -17.05
N SER A 116 -4.69 2.11 -18.36
CA SER A 116 -5.62 1.71 -19.42
C SER A 116 -5.64 0.22 -19.72
N ASP A 117 -4.70 -0.56 -19.18
CA ASP A 117 -4.65 -2.01 -19.42
C ASP A 117 -5.81 -2.71 -18.71
N ARG A 118 -6.14 -3.90 -19.23
CA ARG A 118 -7.30 -4.67 -18.76
C ARG A 118 -7.20 -5.03 -17.28
N LEU A 119 -8.29 -4.80 -16.58
CA LEU A 119 -8.48 -5.31 -15.22
C LEU A 119 -8.84 -6.80 -15.27
N GLY A 120 -8.39 -7.56 -14.28
CA GLY A 120 -8.63 -8.98 -14.17
C GLY A 120 -8.26 -9.50 -12.79
N GLY A 121 -7.78 -10.71 -12.74
CA GLY A 121 -7.30 -11.36 -11.51
C GLY A 121 -7.45 -12.87 -11.62
N LYS A 122 -6.34 -13.58 -11.41
CA LYS A 122 -6.29 -15.04 -11.52
C LYS A 122 -6.46 -15.75 -10.17
N ASP A 123 -6.56 -14.98 -9.10
CA ASP A 123 -6.78 -15.46 -7.74
C ASP A 123 -7.88 -14.63 -7.04
N PRO A 124 -8.47 -15.11 -5.94
CA PRO A 124 -9.57 -14.41 -5.28
C PRO A 124 -9.22 -13.01 -4.77
N TYR A 125 -7.99 -12.78 -4.30
CA TYR A 125 -7.52 -11.45 -3.89
C TYR A 125 -7.48 -10.49 -5.08
N SER A 126 -6.80 -10.88 -6.15
CA SER A 126 -6.66 -10.07 -7.37
C SER A 126 -8.03 -9.76 -7.98
N ALA A 127 -8.92 -10.76 -8.06
CA ALA A 127 -10.29 -10.58 -8.52
C ALA A 127 -11.06 -9.58 -7.64
N SER A 128 -10.95 -9.69 -6.30
CA SER A 128 -11.63 -8.79 -5.37
C SER A 128 -11.18 -7.32 -5.51
N LYS A 129 -9.88 -7.09 -5.77
CA LYS A 129 -9.35 -5.75 -6.04
C LYS A 129 -9.83 -5.20 -7.39
N GLY A 130 -9.93 -6.05 -8.43
CA GLY A 130 -10.54 -5.69 -9.72
C GLY A 130 -12.02 -5.34 -9.57
N MET A 131 -12.78 -6.11 -8.79
CA MET A 131 -14.19 -5.82 -8.47
C MET A 131 -14.33 -4.48 -7.73
N ALA A 132 -13.43 -4.17 -6.79
CA ALA A 132 -13.42 -2.89 -6.09
C ALA A 132 -13.25 -1.72 -7.08
N GLU A 133 -12.34 -1.82 -8.05
CA GLU A 133 -12.18 -0.77 -9.07
C GLU A 133 -13.40 -0.61 -9.98
N LEU A 134 -14.06 -1.71 -10.32
CA LEU A 134 -15.32 -1.64 -11.09
C LEU A 134 -16.42 -0.94 -10.27
N ALA A 135 -16.50 -1.21 -8.97
CA ALA A 135 -17.43 -0.50 -8.08
C ALA A 135 -17.11 0.99 -8.02
N ILE A 136 -15.82 1.36 -7.85
CA ILE A 136 -15.39 2.77 -7.83
C ILE A 136 -15.79 3.45 -9.14
N ARG A 137 -15.49 2.85 -10.29
CA ARG A 137 -15.87 3.39 -11.60
C ARG A 137 -17.39 3.59 -11.70
N GLY A 138 -18.18 2.58 -11.27
CA GLY A 138 -19.64 2.66 -11.27
C GLY A 138 -20.15 3.87 -10.47
N TYR A 139 -19.59 4.12 -9.28
CA TYR A 139 -19.96 5.27 -8.46
C TYR A 139 -19.52 6.61 -9.08
N VAL A 140 -18.32 6.67 -9.64
CA VAL A 140 -17.83 7.87 -10.34
C VAL A 140 -18.77 8.24 -11.47
N GLU A 141 -19.05 7.31 -12.37
CA GLU A 141 -19.88 7.58 -13.56
C GLU A 141 -21.34 7.88 -13.21
N SER A 142 -21.89 7.20 -12.20
CA SER A 142 -23.31 7.33 -11.85
C SER A 142 -23.62 8.50 -10.92
N PHE A 143 -22.70 8.83 -10.01
CA PHE A 143 -22.97 9.74 -8.90
C PHE A 143 -21.96 10.89 -8.77
N PHE A 144 -20.65 10.64 -8.92
CA PHE A 144 -19.63 11.62 -8.56
C PHE A 144 -19.20 12.54 -9.70
N ASN A 145 -19.49 12.20 -10.96
CA ASN A 145 -19.28 13.06 -12.12
C ASN A 145 -20.41 14.12 -12.29
N LYS A 146 -21.39 14.17 -11.38
CA LYS A 146 -22.45 15.16 -11.43
C LYS A 146 -21.96 16.53 -10.96
N PRO A 147 -22.46 17.64 -11.54
CA PRO A 147 -22.03 18.99 -11.17
C PRO A 147 -22.24 19.36 -9.70
N ASP A 148 -23.21 18.74 -9.05
CA ASP A 148 -23.58 18.93 -7.64
C ASP A 148 -22.90 17.93 -6.69
N SER A 149 -21.98 17.11 -7.19
CA SER A 149 -21.24 16.17 -6.35
C SER A 149 -20.24 16.87 -5.45
N ASN A 150 -20.28 16.53 -4.17
CA ASN A 150 -19.30 16.97 -3.17
C ASN A 150 -18.05 16.06 -3.10
N VAL A 151 -17.99 14.98 -3.90
CA VAL A 151 -16.93 13.98 -3.83
C VAL A 151 -15.98 14.14 -5.00
N ARG A 152 -14.69 14.32 -4.70
CA ARG A 152 -13.61 14.14 -5.67
C ARG A 152 -12.78 12.94 -5.25
N LEU A 153 -12.52 12.01 -6.15
CA LEU A 153 -11.72 10.85 -5.81
C LEU A 153 -10.70 10.48 -6.88
N GLY A 154 -9.63 9.83 -6.44
CA GLY A 154 -8.63 9.21 -7.29
C GLY A 154 -8.38 7.76 -6.88
N ILE A 155 -7.96 6.93 -7.82
CA ILE A 155 -7.65 5.52 -7.61
C ILE A 155 -6.14 5.35 -7.67
N THR A 156 -5.57 4.57 -6.74
CA THR A 156 -4.12 4.34 -6.70
C THR A 156 -3.80 2.86 -6.74
N ARG A 157 -2.81 2.50 -7.54
CA ARG A 157 -2.31 1.14 -7.70
C ARG A 157 -0.83 1.11 -7.35
N ALA A 158 -0.48 0.32 -6.35
CA ALA A 158 0.90 0.10 -5.94
C ALA A 158 1.10 -1.36 -5.60
N GLY A 159 2.31 -1.84 -5.73
CA GLY A 159 2.68 -3.21 -5.40
C GLY A 159 4.09 -3.32 -4.86
N ASN A 160 4.39 -4.48 -4.27
CA ASN A 160 5.71 -4.83 -3.74
C ASN A 160 6.28 -3.79 -2.75
N VAL A 161 5.38 -3.24 -1.95
CA VAL A 161 5.70 -2.23 -0.93
C VAL A 161 6.33 -2.92 0.28
N ILE A 162 7.49 -2.44 0.69
CA ILE A 162 8.20 -2.88 1.89
C ILE A 162 8.45 -1.71 2.84
N GLY A 163 8.57 -2.00 4.13
CA GLY A 163 8.82 -0.98 5.15
C GLY A 163 8.93 -1.63 6.52
N GLY A 164 9.29 -0.86 7.52
CA GLY A 164 9.35 -1.33 8.89
C GLY A 164 7.97 -1.54 9.51
N GLY A 165 7.86 -2.50 10.44
CA GLY A 165 6.66 -2.68 11.25
C GLY A 165 5.57 -3.56 10.65
N ASP A 166 5.86 -4.30 9.60
CA ASP A 166 5.02 -5.38 9.07
C ASP A 166 5.44 -6.73 9.70
N TRP A 167 4.48 -7.49 10.20
CA TRP A 167 4.68 -8.86 10.68
C TRP A 167 3.66 -9.84 10.08
N ALA A 168 3.00 -9.43 8.99
CA ALA A 168 2.11 -10.33 8.28
C ALA A 168 2.89 -11.53 7.72
N SER A 169 2.30 -12.71 7.87
CA SER A 169 2.87 -13.97 7.37
C SER A 169 2.90 -13.99 5.83
N ASP A 170 3.74 -14.84 5.28
CA ASP A 170 3.89 -15.05 3.83
C ASP A 170 4.33 -13.80 3.04
N ARG A 171 5.01 -12.89 3.72
CA ARG A 171 5.70 -11.75 3.12
C ARG A 171 7.19 -11.85 3.33
N ILE A 172 7.96 -11.73 2.26
CA ILE A 172 9.40 -12.02 2.25
C ILE A 172 10.18 -11.23 3.31
N VAL A 173 9.97 -9.93 3.45
CA VAL A 173 10.72 -9.12 4.42
C VAL A 173 10.35 -9.46 5.86
N PRO A 174 9.06 -9.47 6.27
CA PRO A 174 8.66 -9.92 7.60
C PRO A 174 9.16 -11.31 7.97
N ASP A 175 9.06 -12.28 7.05
CA ASP A 175 9.49 -13.64 7.29
C ASP A 175 11.02 -13.73 7.52
N CYS A 176 11.80 -13.02 6.70
CA CYS A 176 13.25 -12.89 6.88
C CYS A 176 13.60 -12.26 8.23
N MET A 177 13.01 -11.09 8.55
CA MET A 177 13.30 -10.36 9.78
C MET A 177 12.95 -11.19 11.03
N ASN A 178 11.79 -11.85 11.01
CA ASN A 178 11.35 -12.71 12.11
C ASN A 178 12.25 -13.95 12.28
N ALA A 179 12.67 -14.59 11.20
CA ALA A 179 13.56 -15.75 11.26
C ALA A 179 14.97 -15.35 11.74
N TRP A 180 15.56 -14.32 11.14
CA TRP A 180 16.93 -13.90 11.44
C TRP A 180 17.08 -13.26 12.83
N SER A 181 16.05 -12.59 13.34
CA SER A 181 16.06 -12.09 14.72
C SER A 181 16.19 -13.21 15.76
N LYS A 182 15.77 -14.43 15.39
CA LYS A 182 15.86 -15.64 16.22
C LYS A 182 17.04 -16.53 15.84
N GLY A 183 17.95 -16.06 14.97
CA GLY A 183 19.08 -16.84 14.44
C GLY A 183 18.68 -18.03 13.56
N LYS A 184 17.42 -18.07 13.10
CA LYS A 184 16.85 -19.13 12.27
C LYS A 184 17.10 -18.87 10.79
N LYS A 185 17.03 -19.94 10.00
CA LYS A 185 17.05 -19.92 8.54
C LYS A 185 15.64 -19.68 8.01
N VAL A 186 15.51 -18.92 6.90
CA VAL A 186 14.26 -18.74 6.17
C VAL A 186 14.26 -19.56 4.88
N ASP A 187 13.14 -20.15 4.54
CA ASP A 187 12.95 -20.91 3.31
C ASP A 187 12.35 -20.02 2.23
N ILE A 188 13.03 -19.92 1.09
CA ILE A 188 12.65 -19.05 -0.03
C ILE A 188 12.13 -19.91 -1.17
N ARG A 189 10.87 -19.68 -1.56
CA ARG A 189 10.16 -20.47 -2.57
C ARG A 189 10.51 -20.08 -4.00
N SER A 190 10.68 -18.79 -4.27
CA SER A 190 10.90 -18.24 -5.61
C SER A 190 12.01 -17.20 -5.60
N PRO A 191 13.29 -17.62 -5.39
CA PRO A 191 14.42 -16.68 -5.26
C PRO A 191 14.70 -15.90 -6.54
N GLN A 192 14.31 -16.41 -7.72
CA GLN A 192 14.51 -15.78 -9.01
C GLN A 192 13.33 -14.90 -9.45
N ALA A 193 12.18 -14.94 -8.75
CA ALA A 193 11.05 -14.08 -9.08
C ALA A 193 11.44 -12.61 -8.88
N THR A 194 11.22 -11.80 -9.90
CA THR A 194 11.57 -10.38 -9.89
C THR A 194 10.41 -9.52 -9.43
N ARG A 195 10.73 -8.47 -8.68
CA ARG A 195 9.72 -7.52 -8.17
C ARG A 195 10.25 -6.08 -8.22
N PRO A 196 9.39 -5.11 -8.51
CA PRO A 196 9.69 -3.69 -8.40
C PRO A 196 9.54 -3.24 -6.94
N TRP A 197 10.53 -3.55 -6.10
CA TRP A 197 10.50 -3.22 -4.67
C TRP A 197 10.49 -1.71 -4.44
N GLN A 198 9.58 -1.24 -3.61
CA GLN A 198 9.51 0.18 -3.21
C GLN A 198 9.28 0.32 -1.71
N HIS A 199 9.79 1.41 -1.13
CA HIS A 199 9.52 1.73 0.27
C HIS A 199 8.09 2.25 0.44
N VAL A 200 7.48 1.97 1.60
CA VAL A 200 6.09 2.40 1.90
C VAL A 200 5.88 3.92 1.76
N LEU A 201 6.90 4.72 2.00
CA LEU A 201 6.82 6.18 1.85
C LEU A 201 6.65 6.63 0.38
N GLU A 202 7.05 5.80 -0.60
CA GLU A 202 6.87 6.12 -2.01
C GLU A 202 5.40 6.20 -2.42
N PRO A 203 4.60 5.14 -2.31
CA PRO A 203 3.20 5.24 -2.66
C PRO A 203 2.45 6.22 -1.76
N LEU A 204 2.82 6.36 -0.47
CA LEU A 204 2.19 7.34 0.43
C LEU A 204 2.42 8.77 -0.04
N SER A 205 3.62 9.12 -0.53
CA SER A 205 3.86 10.43 -1.13
C SER A 205 2.99 10.66 -2.37
N GLY A 206 2.83 9.63 -3.20
CA GLY A 206 1.94 9.66 -4.37
C GLY A 206 0.47 9.85 -4.00
N TYR A 207 0.00 9.18 -2.95
CA TYR A 207 -1.38 9.31 -2.47
C TYR A 207 -1.66 10.73 -1.96
N LEU A 208 -0.74 11.31 -1.20
CA LEU A 208 -0.84 12.68 -0.71
C LEU A 208 -0.77 13.70 -1.86
N THR A 209 0.12 13.48 -2.85
CA THR A 209 0.21 14.33 -4.03
C THR A 209 -1.09 14.31 -4.83
N LEU A 210 -1.68 13.14 -5.06
CA LEU A 210 -2.97 13.01 -5.76
C LEU A 210 -4.10 13.69 -4.97
N ALA A 211 -4.12 13.54 -3.64
CA ALA A 211 -5.11 14.18 -2.79
C ALA A 211 -5.02 15.72 -2.87
N ALA A 212 -3.81 16.27 -2.79
CA ALA A 212 -3.58 17.71 -2.92
C ALA A 212 -4.00 18.24 -4.30
N ASN A 213 -3.70 17.50 -5.38
CA ASN A 213 -4.13 17.88 -6.73
C ASN A 213 -5.67 17.90 -6.86
N LEU A 214 -6.34 16.86 -6.33
CA LEU A 214 -7.81 16.77 -6.35
C LEU A 214 -8.51 17.90 -5.56
N THR A 215 -7.84 18.48 -4.57
CA THR A 215 -8.37 19.63 -3.83
C THR A 215 -8.47 20.86 -4.73
N ASN A 216 -7.48 21.05 -5.59
CA ASN A 216 -7.35 22.26 -6.42
C ASN A 216 -8.05 22.12 -7.78
N ASP A 217 -8.03 20.93 -8.38
CA ASP A 217 -8.53 20.68 -9.73
C ASP A 217 -9.28 19.35 -9.81
N SER A 218 -10.35 19.33 -10.62
CA SER A 218 -11.11 18.11 -10.93
C SER A 218 -10.49 17.29 -12.07
N PHE A 219 -9.44 17.74 -12.72
CA PHE A 219 -8.81 17.04 -13.86
C PHE A 219 -8.47 15.58 -13.53
N ASN A 220 -8.03 15.31 -12.30
CA ASN A 220 -7.64 13.96 -11.85
C ASN A 220 -8.80 13.15 -11.28
N HIS A 221 -10.01 13.72 -11.21
CA HIS A 221 -11.17 13.03 -10.67
C HIS A 221 -11.53 11.77 -11.45
N GLY A 222 -11.80 10.68 -10.73
CA GLY A 222 -12.16 9.38 -11.29
C GLY A 222 -11.02 8.62 -11.97
N LYS A 223 -9.80 9.19 -12.03
CA LYS A 223 -8.66 8.55 -12.71
C LYS A 223 -7.88 7.62 -11.78
N ALA A 224 -7.32 6.57 -12.37
CA ALA A 224 -6.38 5.68 -11.71
C ALA A 224 -4.93 6.13 -12.00
N TYR A 225 -4.03 5.89 -11.01
CA TYR A 225 -2.61 6.16 -11.09
C TYR A 225 -1.80 5.01 -10.50
N ASN A 226 -0.76 4.60 -11.24
CA ASN A 226 0.23 3.65 -10.78
C ASN A 226 1.34 4.37 -10.00
N PHE A 227 1.73 3.81 -8.86
CA PHE A 227 2.86 4.27 -8.06
C PHE A 227 3.85 3.12 -7.85
N GLY A 228 5.05 3.28 -8.36
CA GLY A 228 6.10 2.26 -8.32
C GLY A 228 7.48 2.86 -8.57
N PRO A 229 8.54 2.07 -8.43
CA PRO A 229 9.89 2.50 -8.74
C PRO A 229 10.05 2.73 -10.26
N THR A 230 11.15 3.35 -10.64
CA THR A 230 11.50 3.52 -12.06
C THR A 230 11.63 2.17 -12.76
N SER A 231 11.36 2.13 -14.06
CA SER A 231 11.22 0.89 -14.84
C SER A 231 12.48 -0.01 -14.87
N ASN A 232 13.66 0.55 -14.56
CA ASN A 232 14.93 -0.18 -14.45
C ASN A 232 15.13 -0.83 -13.06
N GLN A 233 14.29 -0.51 -12.08
CA GLN A 233 14.37 -1.09 -10.73
C GLN A 233 13.44 -2.33 -10.63
N ASN A 234 13.95 -3.47 -11.07
CA ASN A 234 13.25 -4.75 -10.97
C ASN A 234 14.26 -5.82 -10.55
N TYR A 235 14.21 -6.23 -9.29
CA TYR A 235 15.23 -7.06 -8.67
C TYR A 235 14.66 -8.41 -8.20
N PRO A 236 15.39 -9.53 -8.39
CA PRO A 236 14.97 -10.81 -7.88
C PRO A 236 14.97 -10.84 -6.34
N VAL A 237 14.20 -11.76 -5.78
CA VAL A 237 14.12 -11.96 -4.33
C VAL A 237 15.51 -12.27 -3.73
N SER A 238 16.37 -12.99 -4.45
CA SER A 238 17.75 -13.25 -4.01
C SER A 238 18.56 -11.97 -3.84
N GLU A 239 18.48 -11.00 -4.76
CA GLU A 239 19.16 -9.72 -4.63
C GLU A 239 18.61 -8.87 -3.48
N LEU A 240 17.29 -8.95 -3.22
CA LEU A 240 16.70 -8.31 -2.04
C LEU A 240 17.33 -8.84 -0.75
N ILE A 241 17.47 -10.16 -0.64
CA ILE A 241 18.09 -10.82 0.52
C ILE A 241 19.58 -10.46 0.64
N ASP A 242 20.30 -10.43 -0.47
CA ASP A 242 21.71 -10.04 -0.50
C ASP A 242 21.90 -8.59 -0.07
N GLU A 243 21.04 -7.68 -0.53
CA GLU A 243 21.07 -6.29 -0.08
C GLU A 243 20.74 -6.15 1.41
N MET A 244 19.69 -6.86 1.91
CA MET A 244 19.33 -6.90 3.32
C MET A 244 20.49 -7.40 4.20
N SER A 245 21.31 -8.35 3.70
CA SER A 245 22.45 -8.93 4.42
C SER A 245 23.54 -7.91 4.75
N LYS A 246 23.62 -6.80 4.04
CA LYS A 246 24.58 -5.72 4.33
C LYS A 246 24.27 -4.98 5.64
N TYR A 247 23.01 -4.97 6.03
CA TYR A 247 22.53 -4.24 7.21
C TYR A 247 22.16 -5.15 8.37
N TRP A 248 21.95 -6.47 8.12
CA TRP A 248 21.60 -7.46 9.13
C TRP A 248 22.67 -8.55 9.22
N LYS A 249 23.23 -8.75 10.41
CA LYS A 249 24.18 -9.86 10.67
C LYS A 249 23.42 -11.19 10.80
N GLN A 250 24.04 -12.31 10.38
CA GLN A 250 23.50 -13.66 10.52
C GLN A 250 22.33 -13.99 9.55
N VAL A 251 22.38 -13.48 8.34
CA VAL A 251 21.44 -13.86 7.27
C VAL A 251 21.65 -15.33 6.90
N LYS A 252 20.58 -16.11 6.98
CA LYS A 252 20.55 -17.53 6.57
C LYS A 252 19.26 -17.79 5.80
N TRP A 253 19.38 -18.36 4.62
CA TRP A 253 18.23 -18.79 3.84
C TRP A 253 18.52 -20.06 3.04
N SER A 254 17.48 -20.71 2.54
CA SER A 254 17.60 -21.84 1.62
C SER A 254 16.59 -21.73 0.50
N ASP A 255 17.00 -22.13 -0.67
CA ASP A 255 16.15 -22.33 -1.82
C ASP A 255 15.34 -23.62 -1.66
N VAL A 256 14.01 -23.47 -1.60
CA VAL A 256 13.07 -24.60 -1.52
C VAL A 256 12.17 -24.67 -2.77
N SER A 257 12.48 -23.93 -3.83
CA SER A 257 11.70 -23.85 -5.06
C SER A 257 11.36 -25.20 -5.70
N LYS A 258 12.23 -26.22 -5.48
CA LYS A 258 12.08 -27.56 -6.04
C LYS A 258 11.40 -28.57 -5.10
N LYS A 259 11.04 -28.17 -3.88
CA LYS A 259 10.62 -29.13 -2.84
C LYS A 259 9.12 -29.36 -2.74
N GLU A 260 8.30 -28.39 -3.13
CA GLU A 260 6.85 -28.45 -2.97
C GLU A 260 6.15 -27.78 -4.16
N ALA A 261 4.97 -28.27 -4.52
CA ALA A 261 4.07 -27.57 -5.44
C ALA A 261 3.45 -26.38 -4.71
N HIS A 262 3.83 -25.19 -5.11
CA HIS A 262 3.25 -23.94 -4.59
C HIS A 262 2.16 -23.43 -5.55
N PRO A 263 1.14 -22.68 -5.05
CA PRO A 263 0.25 -21.93 -5.94
C PRO A 263 1.07 -21.05 -6.89
N HIS A 264 0.61 -20.93 -8.12
CA HIS A 264 1.30 -20.14 -9.13
C HIS A 264 1.45 -18.68 -8.64
N GLU A 265 2.68 -18.26 -8.47
CA GLU A 265 3.05 -16.87 -8.21
C GLU A 265 3.55 -16.27 -9.52
N ALA A 266 2.99 -15.12 -9.93
CA ALA A 266 3.44 -14.45 -11.14
C ALA A 266 4.95 -14.15 -11.06
N GLU A 267 5.70 -14.51 -12.10
CA GLU A 267 7.14 -14.28 -12.16
C GLU A 267 7.45 -12.81 -12.44
N LEU A 268 6.60 -12.14 -13.22
CA LEU A 268 6.76 -10.75 -13.63
C LEU A 268 5.47 -9.95 -13.41
N LEU A 269 5.56 -8.91 -12.61
CA LEU A 269 4.53 -7.88 -12.49
C LEU A 269 5.22 -6.53 -12.28
N LYS A 270 5.01 -5.60 -13.19
CA LYS A 270 5.70 -4.32 -13.25
C LYS A 270 4.71 -3.23 -13.62
N LEU A 271 4.82 -2.06 -13.02
CA LEU A 271 3.98 -0.90 -13.30
C LEU A 271 4.70 0.10 -14.23
N ASN A 272 3.95 0.72 -15.12
CA ASN A 272 4.35 1.95 -15.80
C ASN A 272 3.75 3.12 -15.02
N CYS A 273 4.59 4.04 -14.59
CA CYS A 273 4.20 5.20 -13.77
C CYS A 273 4.27 6.53 -14.55
N ASP A 274 4.38 6.49 -15.88
CA ASP A 274 4.49 7.68 -16.74
C ASP A 274 3.31 8.64 -16.53
N LYS A 275 2.11 8.09 -16.30
CA LYS A 275 0.92 8.91 -16.07
C LYS A 275 1.01 9.71 -14.75
N ALA A 276 1.51 9.11 -13.69
CA ALA A 276 1.74 9.82 -12.42
C ALA A 276 2.80 10.92 -12.58
N LEU A 277 3.87 10.65 -13.36
CA LEU A 277 4.85 11.68 -13.71
C LEU A 277 4.22 12.82 -14.50
N PHE A 278 3.41 12.52 -15.52
CA PHE A 278 2.86 13.51 -16.44
C PHE A 278 1.77 14.39 -15.80
N ASP A 279 0.81 13.75 -15.11
CA ASP A 279 -0.37 14.42 -14.60
C ASP A 279 -0.13 15.03 -13.21
N LEU A 280 0.80 14.48 -12.41
CA LEU A 280 1.04 14.85 -11.01
C LEU A 280 2.45 15.36 -10.73
N ASP A 281 3.34 15.34 -11.73
CA ASP A 281 4.79 15.56 -11.55
C ASP A 281 5.39 14.68 -10.43
N TRP A 282 4.79 13.49 -10.22
CA TRP A 282 5.24 12.55 -9.22
C TRP A 282 6.24 11.55 -9.80
N ARG A 283 7.36 11.37 -9.09
CA ARG A 283 8.34 10.31 -9.33
C ARG A 283 8.86 9.76 -7.99
N PRO A 284 9.33 8.50 -7.97
CA PRO A 284 9.88 7.92 -6.75
C PRO A 284 11.14 8.67 -6.30
N THR A 285 11.32 8.72 -4.99
CA THR A 285 12.46 9.36 -4.34
C THR A 285 13.62 8.39 -4.12
N LEU A 286 13.32 7.18 -3.61
CA LEU A 286 14.33 6.22 -3.17
C LEU A 286 14.74 5.26 -4.28
N GLU A 287 16.01 4.91 -4.29
CA GLU A 287 16.51 3.77 -5.03
C GLU A 287 16.38 2.48 -4.22
N PHE A 288 16.53 1.33 -4.90
CA PHE A 288 16.42 0.00 -4.30
C PHE A 288 17.25 -0.16 -3.01
N LYS A 289 18.52 0.24 -3.03
CA LYS A 289 19.42 0.11 -1.87
C LYS A 289 18.96 0.94 -0.67
N GLU A 290 18.44 2.14 -0.93
CA GLU A 290 17.90 3.02 0.11
C GLU A 290 16.61 2.47 0.70
N THR A 291 15.73 1.97 -0.16
CA THR A 291 14.51 1.26 0.21
C THR A 291 14.79 0.11 1.17
N VAL A 292 15.75 -0.76 0.81
CA VAL A 292 16.15 -1.90 1.63
C VAL A 292 16.80 -1.46 2.93
N LYS A 293 17.71 -0.48 2.88
CA LYS A 293 18.38 0.08 4.06
C LYS A 293 17.37 0.58 5.08
N MET A 294 16.49 1.50 4.69
CA MET A 294 15.49 2.10 5.59
C MET A 294 14.60 1.02 6.21
N THR A 295 14.15 0.05 5.40
CA THR A 295 13.34 -1.07 5.87
C THR A 295 14.07 -1.90 6.94
N VAL A 296 15.30 -2.35 6.65
CA VAL A 296 16.06 -3.20 7.59
C VAL A 296 16.47 -2.45 8.85
N GLU A 297 16.84 -1.17 8.74
CA GLU A 297 17.20 -0.33 9.89
C GLU A 297 16.03 -0.18 10.88
N TRP A 298 14.78 -0.09 10.40
CA TRP A 298 13.61 -0.06 11.26
C TRP A 298 13.47 -1.35 12.08
N TYR A 299 13.55 -2.53 11.43
CA TYR A 299 13.51 -3.81 12.13
C TYR A 299 14.71 -3.99 13.07
N LYS A 300 15.90 -3.54 12.65
CA LYS A 300 17.09 -3.58 13.49
C LYS A 300 16.89 -2.76 14.76
N LYS A 301 16.33 -1.56 14.63
CA LYS A 301 16.00 -0.71 15.78
C LYS A 301 15.01 -1.41 16.69
N TYR A 302 13.96 -2.03 16.15
CA TYR A 302 12.98 -2.79 16.93
C TYR A 302 13.61 -3.95 17.72
N TYR A 303 14.38 -4.83 17.04
CA TYR A 303 14.94 -6.02 17.70
C TYR A 303 16.13 -5.75 18.61
N GLN A 304 16.86 -4.66 18.42
CA GLN A 304 18.01 -4.27 19.22
C GLN A 304 17.66 -3.29 20.34
N ASN A 305 16.54 -2.64 20.27
CA ASN A 305 16.19 -1.56 21.18
C ASN A 305 15.24 -2.04 22.27
N LYS A 306 15.50 -1.54 23.50
CA LYS A 306 14.62 -1.72 24.66
C LYS A 306 13.69 -0.51 24.85
N GLU A 307 13.64 0.41 23.89
CA GLU A 307 12.75 1.59 23.95
C GLU A 307 11.29 1.15 23.88
N LYS A 308 10.43 1.87 24.60
CA LYS A 308 9.00 1.55 24.69
C LYS A 308 8.24 1.85 23.41
N SER A 309 8.73 2.80 22.58
CA SER A 309 8.07 3.21 21.34
C SER A 309 9.09 3.52 20.23
N LEU A 310 8.73 3.16 19.00
CA LEU A 310 9.47 3.50 17.79
C LEU A 310 8.89 4.69 17.03
N TYR A 311 7.96 5.43 17.62
CA TYR A 311 7.32 6.58 16.98
C TYR A 311 8.33 7.59 16.48
N ASN A 312 9.21 8.07 17.36
CA ASN A 312 10.24 9.07 16.99
C ASN A 312 11.21 8.54 15.93
N PHE A 313 11.51 7.24 15.94
CA PHE A 313 12.35 6.65 14.91
C PHE A 313 11.64 6.63 13.54
N SER A 314 10.35 6.31 13.51
CA SER A 314 9.54 6.36 12.28
C SER A 314 9.44 7.80 11.75
N ILE A 315 9.23 8.78 12.63
CA ILE A 315 9.25 10.22 12.26
C ILE A 315 10.62 10.63 11.70
N ALA A 316 11.71 10.15 12.29
CA ALA A 316 13.06 10.44 11.79
C ALA A 316 13.28 9.87 10.37
N GLN A 317 12.77 8.66 10.06
CA GLN A 317 12.82 8.11 8.71
C GLN A 317 11.95 8.89 7.72
N ILE A 318 10.77 9.36 8.13
CA ILE A 318 9.95 10.26 7.29
C ILE A 318 10.72 11.54 6.97
N ASN A 319 11.35 12.16 7.96
CA ASN A 319 12.15 13.36 7.75
C ASN A 319 13.36 13.10 6.85
N GLU A 320 14.05 11.97 7.00
CA GLU A 320 15.14 11.55 6.09
C GLU A 320 14.62 11.43 4.65
N TYR A 321 13.47 10.78 4.45
CA TYR A 321 12.82 10.68 3.13
C TYR A 321 12.52 12.06 2.53
N ILE A 322 11.95 12.98 3.31
CA ILE A 322 11.65 14.36 2.87
C ILE A 322 12.93 15.08 2.47
N GLN A 323 14.01 14.96 3.25
CA GLN A 323 15.29 15.60 2.92
C GLN A 323 15.91 15.02 1.64
N LEU A 324 15.82 13.69 1.44
CA LEU A 324 16.26 13.07 0.20
C LEU A 324 15.43 13.56 -0.99
N ALA A 325 14.12 13.66 -0.84
CA ALA A 325 13.23 14.19 -1.86
C ALA A 325 13.60 15.65 -2.22
N LYS A 326 13.83 16.51 -1.22
CA LYS A 326 14.30 17.89 -1.43
C LYS A 326 15.64 17.94 -2.17
N SER A 327 16.59 17.11 -1.78
CA SER A 327 17.93 17.06 -2.41
C SER A 327 17.89 16.56 -3.87
N ARG A 328 16.85 15.83 -4.24
CA ARG A 328 16.59 15.31 -5.59
C ARG A 328 15.61 16.14 -6.39
N ASP A 329 15.24 17.30 -5.86
CA ASP A 329 14.35 18.25 -6.54
C ASP A 329 13.00 17.61 -6.93
N ILE A 330 12.43 16.79 -6.04
CA ILE A 330 11.11 16.16 -6.25
C ILE A 330 10.02 17.22 -6.12
N ALA A 331 9.09 17.25 -7.07
CA ALA A 331 8.15 18.34 -7.25
C ALA A 331 7.29 18.66 -6.01
N TRP A 332 6.78 17.64 -5.32
CA TRP A 332 5.92 17.85 -4.13
C TRP A 332 6.64 18.52 -2.95
N THR A 333 7.98 18.62 -2.98
CA THR A 333 8.75 19.32 -1.95
C THR A 333 8.94 20.81 -2.21
N LYS A 334 8.46 21.33 -3.36
CA LYS A 334 8.69 22.72 -3.79
C LYS A 334 7.59 23.68 -3.34
N ASN A 335 6.49 23.18 -2.81
CA ASN A 335 5.32 23.96 -2.42
C ASN A 335 5.29 24.29 -0.92
N ASP A 336 6.45 24.29 -0.27
CA ASP A 336 6.65 24.70 1.14
C ASP A 336 7.06 26.18 1.23
#